data_58274cd6311768344991d89fa0f2a6ed
#
_entry.id   58274cd6311768344991d89fa0f2a6ed
#
_cell.length_a   1.000
_cell.length_b   1.000
_cell.length_c   1.000
_cell.angle_alpha   90.00
_cell.angle_beta   90.00
_cell.angle_gamma   90.00
#
_symmetry.space_group_name_H-M   'P 1'
#
loop_
_entity.id
_entity.type
_entity.pdbx_description
1 polymer ?
#
loop_
_entity_poly.entity_id
_entity_poly.type
_entity_poly.pdbx_seq_one_letter_code
_entity_poly.pdbx_strand_id
1 'polypeptide(L)'
;GMQCMFTMMNNARLTVGLQGVSIAERAYQQALSFCKERVQGVAPGHTEVGPIIRHPDVQRMLGTMKSITEASRALTYSACAEVDMVAGNLPSNKLEFHNRRLGLLTPIVKGWCTEIAQEVASLSLQCHGGMGYIEETGIAQIFRDARILPIYEGTNGIQSMDLVGRKIIGDSGLGIKELISEMKEYADQTLPSASLSTVQLDRFKQSIEDLDSALTLVLNNSDNKHYSGMIAFDVLMMAGTISAAWQMLKSHEKAKIAFKNKTISSEFFEEKAKTITHFINFILPRYMGHFASIAAASC
;
A
#
# COMPACT_ATOMS: atom_id res chain seq x y z
N GLY A 1 0.41 21.86 25.47
CA GLY A 1 -0.88 21.57 24.83
C GLY A 1 -0.77 21.13 23.39
N MET A 2 -0.31 21.99 22.48
CA MET A 2 -0.26 21.69 21.03
C MET A 2 0.58 20.47 20.67
N GLN A 3 1.76 20.31 21.23
CA GLN A 3 2.61 19.13 20.97
C GLN A 3 1.94 17.83 21.39
N CYS A 4 1.33 17.78 22.57
CA CYS A 4 0.57 16.59 23.02
C CYS A 4 -0.60 16.26 22.08
N MET A 5 -1.30 17.27 21.59
CA MET A 5 -2.37 17.11 20.62
C MET A 5 -1.84 16.50 19.30
N PHE A 6 -0.71 16.99 18.78
CA PHE A 6 -0.11 16.44 17.56
C PHE A 6 0.35 14.98 17.73
N THR A 7 0.90 14.61 18.89
CA THR A 7 1.26 13.22 19.18
C THR A 7 0.03 12.32 19.16
N MET A 8 -1.06 12.74 19.81
CA MET A 8 -2.33 12.02 19.79
C MET A 8 -2.90 11.89 18.36
N MET A 9 -2.87 12.97 17.58
CA MET A 9 -3.34 12.96 16.19
C MET A 9 -2.52 12.03 15.29
N ASN A 10 -1.20 11.92 15.48
CA ASN A 10 -0.38 11.01 14.69
C ASN A 10 -0.71 9.54 14.99
N ASN A 11 -0.96 9.21 16.25
CA ASN A 11 -1.45 7.87 16.64
C ASN A 11 -2.82 7.58 16.03
N ALA A 12 -3.75 8.56 16.08
CA ALA A 12 -5.06 8.44 15.44
C ALA A 12 -4.95 8.20 13.93
N ARG A 13 -4.04 8.88 13.23
CA ARG A 13 -3.80 8.70 11.79
C ARG A 13 -3.32 7.29 11.43
N LEU A 14 -2.41 6.71 12.21
CA LEU A 14 -2.00 5.31 12.02
C LEU A 14 -3.16 4.35 12.25
N THR A 15 -3.98 4.60 13.28
CA THR A 15 -5.20 3.82 13.55
C THR A 15 -6.18 3.90 12.38
N VAL A 16 -6.33 5.06 11.74
CA VAL A 16 -7.17 5.20 10.53
C VAL A 16 -6.59 4.41 9.34
N GLY A 17 -5.28 4.37 9.19
CA GLY A 17 -4.63 3.47 8.21
C GLY A 17 -4.99 2.00 8.49
N LEU A 18 -4.96 1.57 9.74
CA LEU A 18 -5.35 0.22 10.16
C LEU A 18 -6.85 -0.05 9.94
N GLN A 19 -7.72 0.94 10.13
CA GLN A 19 -9.14 0.82 9.76
C GLN A 19 -9.29 0.58 8.26
N GLY A 20 -8.48 1.24 7.43
CA GLY A 20 -8.42 0.97 5.98
C GLY A 20 -8.09 -0.50 5.69
N VAL A 21 -7.08 -1.06 6.35
CA VAL A 21 -6.74 -2.49 6.24
C VAL A 21 -7.91 -3.38 6.66
N SER A 22 -8.57 -3.05 7.76
CA SER A 22 -9.65 -3.88 8.34
C SER A 22 -10.88 -3.92 7.44
N ILE A 23 -11.28 -2.77 6.89
CA ILE A 23 -12.45 -2.71 6.00
C ILE A 23 -12.15 -3.33 4.63
N ALA A 24 -10.92 -3.19 4.12
CA ALA A 24 -10.46 -3.86 2.91
C ALA A 24 -10.48 -5.39 3.07
N GLU A 25 -9.97 -5.90 4.19
CA GLU A 25 -10.02 -7.32 4.49
C GLU A 25 -11.46 -7.85 4.55
N ARG A 26 -12.35 -7.15 5.25
CA ARG A 26 -13.76 -7.54 5.33
C ARG A 26 -14.42 -7.57 3.95
N ALA A 27 -14.19 -6.54 3.13
CA ALA A 27 -14.71 -6.46 1.77
C ALA A 27 -14.20 -7.62 0.89
N TYR A 28 -12.90 -7.92 0.96
CA TYR A 28 -12.30 -9.03 0.24
C TYR A 28 -12.89 -10.39 0.65
N GLN A 29 -12.99 -10.67 1.95
CA GLN A 29 -13.51 -11.95 2.44
C GLN A 29 -14.95 -12.19 1.99
N GLN A 30 -15.81 -11.16 2.04
CA GLN A 30 -17.19 -11.27 1.57
C GLN A 30 -17.26 -11.50 0.05
N ALA A 31 -16.46 -10.77 -0.73
CA ALA A 31 -16.39 -10.97 -2.17
C ALA A 31 -15.90 -12.38 -2.53
N LEU A 32 -14.87 -12.88 -1.82
CA LEU A 32 -14.34 -14.21 -2.06
C LEU A 32 -15.38 -15.31 -1.79
N SER A 33 -16.12 -15.21 -0.67
CA SER A 33 -17.20 -16.16 -0.35
C SER A 33 -18.30 -16.13 -1.41
N PHE A 34 -18.79 -14.93 -1.75
CA PHE A 34 -19.81 -14.77 -2.77
C PHE A 34 -19.37 -15.33 -4.13
N CYS A 35 -18.14 -15.05 -4.56
CA CYS A 35 -17.62 -15.51 -5.86
C CYS A 35 -17.46 -17.05 -5.93
N LYS A 36 -17.22 -17.71 -4.79
CA LYS A 36 -17.17 -19.17 -4.71
C LYS A 36 -18.54 -19.83 -4.78
N GLU A 37 -19.57 -19.16 -4.31
CA GLU A 37 -20.93 -19.70 -4.20
C GLU A 37 -21.81 -19.33 -5.41
N ARG A 38 -21.67 -18.10 -5.91
CA ARG A 38 -22.49 -17.59 -7.00
C ARG A 38 -22.18 -18.30 -8.30
N VAL A 39 -23.15 -19.01 -8.83
CA VAL A 39 -23.07 -19.72 -10.13
C VAL A 39 -23.68 -18.85 -11.22
N GLN A 40 -22.90 -18.54 -12.26
CA GLN A 40 -23.38 -17.78 -13.42
C GLN A 40 -22.44 -17.92 -14.64
N GLY A 41 -23.00 -18.31 -15.76
CA GLY A 41 -22.30 -18.37 -17.04
C GLY A 41 -21.25 -19.48 -17.12
N VAL A 42 -20.69 -19.64 -18.30
CA VAL A 42 -19.59 -20.57 -18.59
C VAL A 42 -18.30 -19.77 -18.70
N ALA A 43 -17.35 -20.03 -17.81
CA ALA A 43 -16.08 -19.32 -17.83
C ALA A 43 -15.19 -19.83 -18.99
N PRO A 44 -14.31 -18.97 -19.56
CA PRO A 44 -13.35 -19.39 -20.57
C PRO A 44 -12.56 -20.63 -20.14
N GLY A 45 -12.44 -21.63 -21.03
CA GLY A 45 -11.78 -22.92 -20.75
C GLY A 45 -12.63 -23.95 -19.99
N HIS A 46 -13.90 -23.64 -19.67
CA HIS A 46 -14.86 -24.56 -19.07
C HIS A 46 -15.96 -24.90 -20.05
N THR A 47 -16.61 -26.06 -19.87
CA THR A 47 -17.74 -26.54 -20.70
C THR A 47 -19.10 -26.40 -20.01
N GLU A 48 -19.08 -26.15 -18.69
CA GLU A 48 -20.29 -26.10 -17.88
C GLU A 48 -20.39 -24.77 -17.10
N VAL A 49 -21.62 -24.38 -16.80
CA VAL A 49 -21.92 -23.26 -15.91
C VAL A 49 -21.32 -23.54 -14.53
N GLY A 50 -20.71 -22.55 -13.91
CA GLY A 50 -20.03 -22.74 -12.63
C GLY A 50 -19.94 -21.47 -11.78
N PRO A 51 -19.26 -21.56 -10.62
CA PRO A 51 -19.03 -20.41 -9.76
C PRO A 51 -18.30 -19.29 -10.51
N ILE A 52 -18.70 -18.04 -10.23
CA ILE A 52 -18.13 -16.87 -10.92
C ILE A 52 -16.65 -16.67 -10.66
N ILE A 53 -16.10 -17.24 -9.62
CA ILE A 53 -14.65 -17.25 -9.37
C ILE A 53 -13.82 -17.87 -10.51
N ARG A 54 -14.46 -18.64 -11.39
CA ARG A 54 -13.82 -19.22 -12.58
C ARG A 54 -13.57 -18.20 -13.69
N HIS A 55 -14.29 -17.06 -13.68
CA HIS A 55 -14.12 -16.02 -14.69
C HIS A 55 -12.83 -15.23 -14.50
N PRO A 56 -12.01 -15.02 -15.55
CA PRO A 56 -10.73 -14.34 -15.45
C PRO A 56 -10.80 -12.93 -14.84
N ASP A 57 -11.85 -12.16 -15.16
CA ASP A 57 -12.01 -10.81 -14.60
C ASP A 57 -12.34 -10.84 -13.10
N VAL A 58 -13.13 -11.81 -12.65
CA VAL A 58 -13.38 -12.02 -11.21
C VAL A 58 -12.08 -12.40 -10.50
N GLN A 59 -11.26 -13.27 -11.10
CA GLN A 59 -9.95 -13.63 -10.56
C GLN A 59 -9.01 -12.43 -10.50
N ARG A 60 -9.01 -11.55 -11.51
CA ARG A 60 -8.27 -10.29 -11.50
C ARG A 60 -8.70 -9.39 -10.34
N MET A 61 -10.01 -9.20 -10.16
CA MET A 61 -10.54 -8.38 -9.06
C MET A 61 -10.17 -8.96 -7.68
N LEU A 62 -10.37 -10.25 -7.47
CA LEU A 62 -10.00 -10.93 -6.22
C LEU A 62 -8.49 -10.89 -5.96
N GLY A 63 -7.66 -11.11 -6.99
CA GLY A 63 -6.21 -11.00 -6.91
C GLY A 63 -5.76 -9.59 -6.54
N THR A 64 -6.37 -8.57 -7.14
CA THR A 64 -6.14 -7.16 -6.81
C THR A 64 -6.52 -6.89 -5.36
N MET A 65 -7.75 -7.19 -4.94
CA MET A 65 -8.21 -6.97 -3.57
C MET A 65 -7.30 -7.63 -2.54
N LYS A 66 -6.95 -8.91 -2.74
CA LYS A 66 -6.06 -9.66 -1.84
C LYS A 66 -4.69 -9.01 -1.74
N SER A 67 -4.06 -8.74 -2.89
CA SER A 67 -2.68 -8.26 -2.92
C SER A 67 -2.52 -6.87 -2.30
N ILE A 68 -3.44 -5.93 -2.60
CA ILE A 68 -3.36 -4.57 -2.01
C ILE A 68 -3.77 -4.54 -0.54
N THR A 69 -4.67 -5.42 -0.09
CA THR A 69 -5.02 -5.56 1.34
C THR A 69 -3.84 -6.10 2.15
N GLU A 70 -3.17 -7.14 1.66
CA GLU A 70 -1.98 -7.69 2.32
C GLU A 70 -0.83 -6.68 2.33
N ALA A 71 -0.63 -5.94 1.25
CA ALA A 71 0.38 -4.90 1.15
C ALA A 71 0.10 -3.74 2.13
N SER A 72 -1.16 -3.30 2.23
CA SER A 72 -1.61 -2.29 3.20
C SER A 72 -1.34 -2.73 4.63
N ARG A 73 -1.62 -4.00 4.96
CA ARG A 73 -1.34 -4.58 6.28
C ARG A 73 0.16 -4.58 6.58
N ALA A 74 0.98 -5.04 5.64
CA ALA A 74 2.43 -5.10 5.83
C ALA A 74 3.03 -3.71 6.02
N LEU A 75 2.60 -2.72 5.23
CA LEU A 75 3.03 -1.33 5.36
C LEU A 75 2.58 -0.71 6.68
N THR A 76 1.33 -0.91 7.09
CA THR A 76 0.80 -0.40 8.36
C THR A 76 1.56 -1.00 9.55
N TYR A 77 1.79 -2.31 9.55
CA TYR A 77 2.51 -2.96 10.64
C TYR A 77 3.98 -2.55 10.70
N SER A 78 4.62 -2.25 9.57
CA SER A 78 5.96 -1.69 9.58
C SER A 78 6.01 -0.30 10.26
N ALA A 79 4.98 0.53 10.05
CA ALA A 79 4.88 1.82 10.75
C ALA A 79 4.52 1.67 12.23
N CYS A 80 3.70 0.68 12.59
CA CYS A 80 3.42 0.36 14.01
C CYS A 80 4.69 -0.11 14.74
N ALA A 81 5.55 -0.88 14.09
CA ALA A 81 6.83 -1.26 14.67
C ALA A 81 7.74 -0.05 14.98
N GLU A 82 7.66 1.01 14.17
CA GLU A 82 8.36 2.27 14.48
C GLU A 82 7.81 2.95 15.74
N VAL A 83 6.51 2.82 16.02
CA VAL A 83 5.92 3.31 17.30
C VAL A 83 6.55 2.59 18.50
N ASP A 84 6.68 1.27 18.40
CA ASP A 84 7.29 0.47 19.46
C ASP A 84 8.78 0.83 19.66
N MET A 85 9.51 1.05 18.54
CA MET A 85 10.90 1.51 18.61
C MET A 85 11.03 2.88 19.26
N VAL A 86 10.16 3.83 18.93
CA VAL A 86 10.16 5.18 19.54
C VAL A 86 9.79 5.15 21.01
N ALA A 87 8.89 4.25 21.42
CA ALA A 87 8.51 4.07 22.82
C ALA A 87 9.58 3.32 23.64
N GLY A 88 10.54 2.66 22.97
CA GLY A 88 11.62 1.90 23.58
C GLY A 88 12.72 2.80 24.15
N ASN A 89 13.59 2.21 24.97
CA ASN A 89 14.74 2.92 25.54
C ASN A 89 15.94 2.83 24.58
N LEU A 90 15.95 3.68 23.54
CA LEU A 90 16.97 3.71 22.51
C LEU A 90 17.99 4.84 22.74
N PRO A 91 19.26 4.69 22.30
CA PRO A 91 20.20 5.80 22.19
C PRO A 91 19.65 6.93 21.31
N SER A 92 19.99 8.19 21.62
CA SER A 92 19.41 9.39 20.98
C SER A 92 19.46 9.38 19.46
N ASN A 93 20.59 8.95 18.87
CA ASN A 93 20.74 8.87 17.40
C ASN A 93 19.79 7.85 16.75
N LYS A 94 19.56 6.70 17.39
CA LYS A 94 18.60 5.71 16.93
C LYS A 94 17.16 6.22 17.11
N LEU A 95 16.89 6.86 18.25
CA LEU A 95 15.58 7.45 18.51
C LEU A 95 15.21 8.51 17.47
N GLU A 96 16.14 9.37 17.07
CA GLU A 96 15.93 10.37 16.01
C GLU A 96 15.60 9.70 14.66
N PHE A 97 16.33 8.65 14.30
CA PHE A 97 16.06 7.89 13.07
C PHE A 97 14.63 7.31 13.07
N HIS A 98 14.23 6.61 14.15
CA HIS A 98 12.91 6.01 14.25
C HIS A 98 11.79 7.06 14.30
N ASN A 99 11.99 8.19 14.99
CA ASN A 99 11.03 9.30 14.97
C ASN A 99 10.85 9.88 13.57
N ARG A 100 11.92 10.07 12.82
CA ARG A 100 11.87 10.56 11.42
C ARG A 100 11.15 9.55 10.52
N ARG A 101 11.48 8.27 10.65
CA ARG A 101 10.83 7.18 9.91
C ARG A 101 9.34 7.09 10.21
N LEU A 102 8.95 7.11 11.49
CA LEU A 102 7.55 7.15 11.92
C LEU A 102 6.83 8.37 11.37
N GLY A 103 7.48 9.53 11.45
CA GLY A 103 6.94 10.78 10.91
C GLY A 103 6.68 10.72 9.40
N LEU A 104 7.57 10.07 8.64
CA LEU A 104 7.42 9.86 7.19
C LEU A 104 6.32 8.85 6.86
N LEU A 105 6.28 7.71 7.56
CA LEU A 105 5.33 6.64 7.27
C LEU A 105 3.89 6.96 7.67
N THR A 106 3.68 7.77 8.71
CA THR A 106 2.33 8.11 9.21
C THR A 106 1.40 8.66 8.11
N PRO A 107 1.75 9.75 7.38
CA PRO A 107 0.90 10.26 6.30
C PRO A 107 0.78 9.27 5.13
N ILE A 108 1.82 8.51 4.81
CA ILE A 108 1.79 7.49 3.76
C ILE A 108 0.79 6.39 4.12
N VAL A 109 0.88 5.83 5.33
CA VAL A 109 -0.04 4.78 5.80
C VAL A 109 -1.48 5.28 5.82
N LYS A 110 -1.74 6.44 6.44
CA LYS A 110 -3.09 6.99 6.49
C LYS A 110 -3.65 7.26 5.10
N GLY A 111 -2.89 7.93 4.25
CA GLY A 111 -3.36 8.30 2.92
C GLY A 111 -3.51 7.09 1.99
N TRP A 112 -2.43 6.35 1.78
CA TRP A 112 -2.43 5.24 0.83
C TRP A 112 -3.38 4.09 1.24
N CYS A 113 -3.35 3.64 2.51
CA CYS A 113 -4.17 2.51 2.93
C CYS A 113 -5.68 2.84 2.88
N THR A 114 -6.08 4.10 3.09
CA THR A 114 -7.49 4.49 3.00
C THR A 114 -7.98 4.64 1.56
N GLU A 115 -7.14 5.11 0.62
CA GLU A 115 -7.47 5.08 -0.81
C GLU A 115 -7.60 3.63 -1.32
N ILE A 116 -6.67 2.76 -0.93
CA ILE A 116 -6.71 1.33 -1.27
C ILE A 116 -7.97 0.67 -0.69
N ALA A 117 -8.37 1.01 0.53
CA ALA A 117 -9.59 0.48 1.13
C ALA A 117 -10.84 0.82 0.31
N GLN A 118 -10.89 2.04 -0.24
CA GLN A 118 -11.99 2.46 -1.12
C GLN A 118 -12.00 1.65 -2.43
N GLU A 119 -10.84 1.40 -3.02
CA GLU A 119 -10.72 0.55 -4.21
C GLU A 119 -11.20 -0.88 -3.93
N VAL A 120 -10.74 -1.48 -2.83
CA VAL A 120 -11.16 -2.84 -2.44
C VAL A 120 -12.66 -2.92 -2.21
N ALA A 121 -13.25 -1.97 -1.50
CA ALA A 121 -14.68 -1.92 -1.26
C ALA A 121 -15.48 -1.78 -2.58
N SER A 122 -14.99 -0.98 -3.52
CA SER A 122 -15.58 -0.83 -4.86
C SER A 122 -15.51 -2.13 -5.67
N LEU A 123 -14.36 -2.80 -5.69
CA LEU A 123 -14.20 -4.08 -6.38
C LEU A 123 -15.06 -5.18 -5.75
N SER A 124 -15.20 -5.18 -4.42
CA SER A 124 -16.09 -6.10 -3.72
C SER A 124 -17.54 -5.92 -4.14
N LEU A 125 -18.01 -4.66 -4.22
CA LEU A 125 -19.34 -4.34 -4.72
C LEU A 125 -19.52 -4.83 -6.17
N GLN A 126 -18.52 -4.60 -7.02
CA GLN A 126 -18.53 -5.08 -8.42
C GLN A 126 -18.61 -6.60 -8.51
N CYS A 127 -17.89 -7.35 -7.66
CA CYS A 127 -17.98 -8.82 -7.62
C CYS A 127 -19.38 -9.34 -7.29
N HIS A 128 -20.15 -8.60 -6.48
CA HIS A 128 -21.52 -8.96 -6.14
C HIS A 128 -22.54 -8.60 -7.25
N GLY A 129 -22.13 -7.83 -8.27
CA GLY A 129 -23.02 -7.33 -9.32
C GLY A 129 -24.17 -6.50 -8.73
N GLY A 130 -25.39 -6.65 -9.29
CA GLY A 130 -26.57 -5.93 -8.78
C GLY A 130 -26.88 -6.17 -7.30
N MET A 131 -26.54 -7.34 -6.78
CA MET A 131 -26.68 -7.67 -5.36
C MET A 131 -25.77 -6.82 -4.48
N GLY A 132 -24.61 -6.39 -4.96
CA GLY A 132 -23.70 -5.48 -4.23
C GLY A 132 -24.26 -4.07 -4.06
N TYR A 133 -25.14 -3.64 -4.96
CA TYR A 133 -25.72 -2.29 -4.92
C TYR A 133 -26.84 -2.15 -3.87
N ILE A 134 -27.59 -3.22 -3.59
CA ILE A 134 -28.70 -3.20 -2.65
C ILE A 134 -28.23 -3.33 -1.20
N GLU A 135 -29.01 -2.83 -0.23
CA GLU A 135 -28.62 -2.74 1.18
C GLU A 135 -28.56 -4.12 1.85
N GLU A 136 -29.38 -5.07 1.43
CA GLU A 136 -29.60 -6.37 2.06
C GLU A 136 -28.33 -7.23 2.13
N THR A 137 -27.38 -7.04 1.22
CA THR A 137 -26.10 -7.80 1.23
C THR A 137 -25.07 -7.23 2.20
N GLY A 138 -25.25 -5.99 2.64
CA GLY A 138 -24.31 -5.26 3.51
C GLY A 138 -23.04 -4.74 2.78
N ILE A 139 -22.83 -5.08 1.50
CA ILE A 139 -21.66 -4.62 0.74
C ILE A 139 -21.74 -3.13 0.44
N ALA A 140 -22.93 -2.61 0.13
CA ALA A 140 -23.16 -1.17 -0.07
C ALA A 140 -22.77 -0.37 1.18
N GLN A 141 -23.04 -0.90 2.38
CA GLN A 141 -22.59 -0.29 3.64
C GLN A 141 -21.05 -0.26 3.74
N ILE A 142 -20.37 -1.37 3.45
CA ILE A 142 -18.90 -1.44 3.51
C ILE A 142 -18.28 -0.39 2.57
N PHE A 143 -18.85 -0.19 1.38
CA PHE A 143 -18.39 0.83 0.43
C PHE A 143 -18.56 2.24 1.00
N ARG A 144 -19.69 2.57 1.64
CA ARG A 144 -19.91 3.87 2.29
C ARG A 144 -19.00 4.07 3.50
N ASP A 145 -18.84 3.04 4.33
CA ASP A 145 -17.99 3.10 5.52
C ASP A 145 -16.51 3.26 5.14
N ALA A 146 -16.06 2.67 4.04
CA ALA A 146 -14.72 2.89 3.52
C ALA A 146 -14.49 4.36 3.12
N ARG A 147 -15.54 5.05 2.63
CA ARG A 147 -15.39 6.40 2.07
C ARG A 147 -15.07 7.48 3.11
N ILE A 148 -15.45 7.30 4.38
CA ILE A 148 -15.11 8.28 5.41
C ILE A 148 -13.60 8.30 5.74
N LEU A 149 -12.89 7.18 5.55
CA LEU A 149 -11.51 7.04 5.94
C LEU A 149 -10.55 8.01 5.24
N PRO A 150 -10.68 8.32 3.92
CA PRO A 150 -9.90 9.35 3.26
C PRO A 150 -10.23 10.78 3.71
N ILE A 151 -11.33 11.00 4.40
CA ILE A 151 -11.87 12.33 4.71
C ILE A 151 -11.51 12.78 6.14
N TYR A 152 -11.78 11.97 7.16
CA TYR A 152 -11.63 12.37 8.55
C TYR A 152 -10.18 12.19 9.08
N GLU A 153 -9.89 12.69 10.28
CA GLU A 153 -8.55 12.74 10.90
C GLU A 153 -7.48 13.44 10.01
N GLY A 154 -7.94 14.44 9.28
CA GLY A 154 -7.20 15.12 8.23
C GLY A 154 -7.35 14.38 6.91
N THR A 155 -7.91 15.07 5.91
CA THR A 155 -8.13 14.51 4.57
C THR A 155 -6.83 13.96 3.98
N ASN A 156 -6.93 13.06 2.99
CA ASN A 156 -5.72 12.55 2.33
C ASN A 156 -4.93 13.66 1.62
N GLY A 157 -5.59 14.74 1.17
CA GLY A 157 -4.91 15.95 0.72
C GLY A 157 -4.05 16.59 1.81
N ILE A 158 -4.53 16.66 3.06
CA ILE A 158 -3.75 17.16 4.21
C ILE A 158 -2.59 16.22 4.53
N GLN A 159 -2.77 14.89 4.44
CA GLN A 159 -1.68 13.93 4.61
C GLN A 159 -0.61 14.09 3.52
N SER A 160 -1.03 14.29 2.28
CA SER A 160 -0.14 14.52 1.14
C SER A 160 0.67 15.80 1.32
N MET A 161 0.03 16.88 1.75
CA MET A 161 0.71 18.15 2.05
C MET A 161 1.64 18.03 3.26
N ASP A 162 1.28 17.25 4.28
CA ASP A 162 2.16 16.97 5.42
C ASP A 162 3.41 16.19 4.98
N LEU A 163 3.21 15.18 4.12
CA LEU A 163 4.31 14.41 3.55
C LEU A 163 5.28 15.29 2.77
N VAL A 164 4.78 16.02 1.77
CA VAL A 164 5.65 16.81 0.88
C VAL A 164 6.22 18.02 1.62
N GLY A 165 5.39 18.81 2.31
CA GLY A 165 5.83 20.07 2.90
C GLY A 165 6.70 19.89 4.14
N ARG A 166 6.30 19.01 5.08
CA ARG A 166 6.98 18.88 6.38
C ARG A 166 7.97 17.72 6.43
N LYS A 167 7.67 16.58 5.78
CA LYS A 167 8.46 15.36 5.89
C LYS A 167 9.48 15.19 4.77
N ILE A 168 9.31 15.91 3.66
CA ILE A 168 10.26 15.90 2.54
C ILE A 168 10.98 17.25 2.45
N ILE A 169 10.29 18.34 2.15
CA ILE A 169 10.91 19.66 2.00
C ILE A 169 11.50 20.15 3.34
N GLY A 170 10.72 20.02 4.42
CA GLY A 170 11.10 20.52 5.75
C GLY A 170 12.31 19.86 6.38
N ASP A 171 12.66 18.61 6.00
CA ASP A 171 13.86 17.90 6.43
C ASP A 171 14.92 17.75 5.32
N SER A 172 14.77 18.50 4.20
CA SER A 172 15.66 18.45 3.04
C SER A 172 15.75 17.06 2.40
N GLY A 173 14.69 16.28 2.53
CA GLY A 173 14.55 14.94 1.98
C GLY A 173 15.29 13.86 2.77
N LEU A 174 15.76 14.13 3.99
CA LEU A 174 16.58 13.17 4.75
C LEU A 174 15.82 11.86 5.00
N GLY A 175 14.60 11.94 5.54
CA GLY A 175 13.84 10.75 5.92
C GLY A 175 13.47 9.86 4.72
N ILE A 176 13.08 10.47 3.59
CA ILE A 176 12.76 9.69 2.39
C ILE A 176 14.01 9.15 1.68
N LYS A 177 15.14 9.85 1.71
CA LYS A 177 16.44 9.35 1.23
C LYS A 177 16.91 8.13 2.00
N GLU A 178 16.76 8.14 3.33
CA GLU A 178 17.04 6.97 4.18
C GLU A 178 16.18 5.77 3.77
N LEU A 179 14.88 5.99 3.53
CA LEU A 179 13.97 4.94 3.06
C LEU A 179 14.37 4.39 1.68
N ILE A 180 14.69 5.27 0.73
CA ILE A 180 15.16 4.92 -0.63
C ILE A 180 16.46 4.13 -0.55
N SER A 181 17.41 4.55 0.28
CA SER A 181 18.70 3.86 0.46
C SER A 181 18.53 2.44 0.97
N GLU A 182 17.65 2.22 1.96
CA GLU A 182 17.35 0.88 2.47
C GLU A 182 16.67 -0.01 1.40
N MET A 183 15.77 0.56 0.58
CA MET A 183 15.15 -0.17 -0.52
C MET A 183 16.17 -0.55 -1.59
N LYS A 184 17.13 0.34 -1.95
CA LYS A 184 18.23 0.06 -2.87
C LYS A 184 19.13 -1.05 -2.34
N GLU A 185 19.56 -0.94 -1.09
CA GLU A 185 20.37 -1.95 -0.44
C GLU A 185 19.67 -3.32 -0.40
N TYR A 186 18.39 -3.35 -0.05
CA TYR A 186 17.58 -4.56 -0.08
C TYR A 186 17.49 -5.16 -1.49
N ALA A 187 17.27 -4.33 -2.51
CA ALA A 187 17.16 -4.76 -3.90
C ALA A 187 18.47 -5.35 -4.43
N ASP A 188 19.62 -4.86 -3.97
CA ASP A 188 20.93 -5.33 -4.43
C ASP A 188 21.43 -6.55 -3.67
N GLN A 189 21.22 -6.62 -2.37
CA GLN A 189 21.78 -7.67 -1.52
C GLN A 189 20.86 -8.87 -1.34
N THR A 190 19.55 -8.64 -1.19
CA THR A 190 18.60 -9.67 -0.75
C THR A 190 17.80 -10.27 -1.89
N LEU A 191 17.32 -9.43 -2.80
CA LEU A 191 16.44 -9.88 -3.89
C LEU A 191 17.05 -10.86 -4.89
N PRO A 192 18.35 -10.85 -5.21
CA PRO A 192 18.93 -11.87 -6.12
C PRO A 192 18.71 -13.31 -5.63
N SER A 193 18.47 -13.51 -4.34
CA SER A 193 18.15 -14.82 -3.76
C SER A 193 16.66 -15.16 -3.76
N ALA A 194 15.79 -14.24 -4.13
CA ALA A 194 14.35 -14.44 -4.18
C ALA A 194 13.93 -15.26 -5.41
N SER A 195 12.82 -16.00 -5.30
CA SER A 195 12.25 -16.80 -6.42
C SER A 195 11.42 -15.91 -7.37
N LEU A 196 11.88 -14.68 -7.60
CA LEU A 196 11.26 -13.71 -8.51
C LEU A 196 11.94 -13.78 -9.88
N SER A 197 11.19 -13.47 -10.94
CA SER A 197 11.79 -13.31 -12.27
C SER A 197 12.66 -12.05 -12.33
N THR A 198 13.66 -12.03 -13.23
CA THR A 198 14.49 -10.85 -13.49
C THR A 198 13.64 -9.62 -13.81
N VAL A 199 12.57 -9.78 -14.58
CA VAL A 199 11.63 -8.70 -14.93
C VAL A 199 10.95 -8.10 -13.69
N GLN A 200 10.60 -8.91 -12.69
CA GLN A 200 10.00 -8.42 -11.45
C GLN A 200 11.01 -7.66 -10.58
N LEU A 201 12.25 -8.14 -10.54
CA LEU A 201 13.36 -7.47 -9.86
C LEU A 201 13.68 -6.12 -10.50
N ASP A 202 13.82 -6.09 -11.82
CA ASP A 202 14.13 -4.87 -12.57
C ASP A 202 13.01 -3.83 -12.40
N ARG A 203 11.74 -4.28 -12.40
CA ARG A 203 10.59 -3.40 -12.17
C ARG A 203 10.61 -2.76 -10.78
N PHE A 204 10.97 -3.51 -9.76
CA PHE A 204 11.10 -2.95 -8.41
C PHE A 204 12.29 -1.97 -8.33
N LYS A 205 13.46 -2.32 -8.87
CA LYS A 205 14.62 -1.43 -8.93
C LYS A 205 14.29 -0.14 -9.65
N GLN A 206 13.65 -0.22 -10.82
CA GLN A 206 13.24 0.97 -11.57
C GLN A 206 12.28 1.85 -10.76
N SER A 207 11.35 1.25 -10.03
CA SER A 207 10.42 2.03 -9.19
C SER A 207 11.14 2.84 -8.11
N ILE A 208 12.23 2.33 -7.55
CA ILE A 208 13.04 3.04 -6.56
C ILE A 208 13.79 4.21 -7.21
N GLU A 209 14.37 4.01 -8.40
CA GLU A 209 15.06 5.08 -9.14
C GLU A 209 14.10 6.19 -9.56
N ASP A 210 12.88 5.83 -9.97
CA ASP A 210 11.85 6.80 -10.32
C ASP A 210 11.39 7.58 -9.08
N LEU A 211 11.31 6.94 -7.90
CA LEU A 211 11.00 7.62 -6.64
C LEU A 211 12.10 8.62 -6.24
N ASP A 212 13.36 8.26 -6.42
CA ASP A 212 14.52 9.14 -6.18
C ASP A 212 14.53 10.34 -7.14
N SER A 213 14.16 10.09 -8.41
CA SER A 213 13.97 11.14 -9.42
C SER A 213 12.81 12.07 -9.07
N ALA A 214 11.68 11.54 -8.63
CA ALA A 214 10.55 12.33 -8.14
C ALA A 214 10.94 13.19 -6.93
N LEU A 215 11.68 12.64 -5.98
CA LEU A 215 12.22 13.38 -4.84
C LEU A 215 13.09 14.56 -5.30
N THR A 216 13.95 14.34 -6.28
CA THR A 216 14.80 15.39 -6.85
C THR A 216 13.96 16.53 -7.44
N LEU A 217 12.88 16.21 -8.18
CA LEU A 217 11.96 17.21 -8.72
C LEU A 217 11.27 18.00 -7.60
N VAL A 218 10.82 17.33 -6.54
CA VAL A 218 10.18 17.97 -5.37
C VAL A 218 11.12 18.95 -4.69
N LEU A 219 12.37 18.55 -4.46
CA LEU A 219 13.37 19.37 -3.75
C LEU A 219 13.83 20.57 -4.61
N ASN A 220 14.01 20.37 -5.92
CA ASN A 220 14.40 21.45 -6.84
C ASN A 220 13.31 22.52 -7.00
N ASN A 221 12.05 22.17 -6.72
CA ASN A 221 10.91 23.07 -6.79
C ASN A 221 10.34 23.43 -5.41
N SER A 222 11.13 23.26 -4.34
CA SER A 222 10.68 23.42 -2.95
C SER A 222 10.08 24.81 -2.62
N ASP A 223 10.55 25.85 -3.29
CA ASP A 223 10.05 27.23 -3.13
C ASP A 223 8.70 27.46 -3.83
N ASN A 224 8.35 26.62 -4.80
CA ASN A 224 7.08 26.69 -5.50
C ASN A 224 5.97 25.94 -4.74
N LYS A 225 5.27 26.65 -3.85
CA LYS A 225 4.18 26.08 -3.05
C LYS A 225 3.00 25.57 -3.89
N HIS A 226 2.75 26.18 -5.04
CA HIS A 226 1.70 25.74 -5.96
C HIS A 226 2.06 24.39 -6.56
N TYR A 227 3.29 24.24 -7.07
CA TYR A 227 3.80 22.96 -7.56
C TYR A 227 3.69 21.87 -6.48
N SER A 228 4.26 22.13 -5.29
CA SER A 228 4.20 21.19 -4.16
C SER A 228 2.77 20.76 -3.81
N GLY A 229 1.81 21.68 -3.88
CA GLY A 229 0.39 21.39 -3.66
C GLY A 229 -0.23 20.50 -4.74
N MET A 230 0.10 20.77 -6.00
CA MET A 230 -0.44 20.01 -7.15
C MET A 230 0.02 18.55 -7.16
N ILE A 231 1.29 18.30 -6.83
CA ILE A 231 1.89 16.95 -6.93
C ILE A 231 1.79 16.14 -5.64
N ALA A 232 1.37 16.73 -4.53
CA ALA A 232 1.46 16.12 -3.20
C ALA A 232 0.75 14.76 -3.12
N PHE A 233 -0.44 14.65 -3.71
CA PHE A 233 -1.20 13.39 -3.72
C PHE A 233 -0.48 12.31 -4.54
N ASP A 234 0.07 12.66 -5.69
CA ASP A 234 0.83 11.73 -6.54
C ASP A 234 2.10 11.25 -5.85
N VAL A 235 2.82 12.14 -5.14
CA VAL A 235 3.98 11.73 -4.31
C VAL A 235 3.58 10.76 -3.21
N LEU A 236 2.45 11.00 -2.52
CA LEU A 236 1.96 10.10 -1.48
C LEU A 236 1.60 8.73 -2.05
N MET A 237 0.86 8.68 -3.15
CA MET A 237 0.44 7.43 -3.78
C MET A 237 1.63 6.64 -4.34
N MET A 238 2.59 7.34 -4.96
CA MET A 238 3.83 6.74 -5.46
C MET A 238 4.66 6.14 -4.32
N ALA A 239 4.95 6.93 -3.28
CA ALA A 239 5.71 6.48 -2.11
C ALA A 239 5.03 5.30 -1.39
N GLY A 240 3.71 5.36 -1.23
CA GLY A 240 2.91 4.30 -0.63
C GLY A 240 2.97 2.99 -1.42
N THR A 241 2.78 3.06 -2.74
CA THR A 241 2.81 1.89 -3.63
C THR A 241 4.18 1.20 -3.62
N ILE A 242 5.27 1.97 -3.71
CA ILE A 242 6.65 1.44 -3.74
C ILE A 242 7.05 0.89 -2.37
N SER A 243 6.73 1.60 -1.28
CA SER A 243 6.98 1.12 0.08
C SER A 243 6.20 -0.17 0.39
N ALA A 244 4.95 -0.26 -0.06
CA ALA A 244 4.13 -1.46 0.07
C ALA A 244 4.72 -2.64 -0.73
N ALA A 245 5.23 -2.41 -1.95
CA ALA A 245 5.94 -3.42 -2.73
C ALA A 245 7.17 -3.95 -1.97
N TRP A 246 7.97 -3.07 -1.38
CA TRP A 246 9.11 -3.47 -0.56
C TRP A 246 8.70 -4.36 0.61
N GLN A 247 7.65 -3.99 1.35
CA GLN A 247 7.15 -4.82 2.46
C GLN A 247 6.61 -6.18 1.98
N MET A 248 5.97 -6.24 0.81
CA MET A 248 5.53 -7.48 0.21
C MET A 248 6.72 -8.39 -0.16
N LEU A 249 7.79 -7.84 -0.71
CA LEU A 249 9.00 -8.58 -1.05
C LEU A 249 9.71 -9.12 0.20
N LYS A 250 9.81 -8.32 1.27
CA LYS A 250 10.30 -8.76 2.59
C LYS A 250 9.44 -9.89 3.15
N SER A 251 8.11 -9.81 3.00
CA SER A 251 7.19 -10.86 3.42
C SER A 251 7.41 -12.16 2.66
N HIS A 252 7.72 -12.09 1.34
CA HIS A 252 8.04 -13.26 0.53
C HIS A 252 9.31 -13.97 1.01
N GLU A 253 10.35 -13.19 1.28
CA GLU A 253 11.62 -13.72 1.79
C GLU A 253 11.42 -14.45 3.13
N LYS A 254 10.69 -13.82 4.06
CA LYS A 254 10.37 -14.44 5.36
C LYS A 254 9.52 -15.69 5.21
N ALA A 255 8.55 -15.71 4.31
CA ALA A 255 7.76 -16.90 4.00
C ALA A 255 8.64 -18.03 3.41
N LYS A 256 9.61 -17.71 2.54
CA LYS A 256 10.57 -18.69 2.01
C LYS A 256 11.43 -19.32 3.11
N ILE A 257 11.91 -18.52 4.06
CA ILE A 257 12.66 -19.03 5.23
C ILE A 257 11.75 -19.92 6.10
N ALA A 258 10.54 -19.47 6.41
CA ALA A 258 9.58 -20.23 7.20
C ALA A 258 9.21 -21.56 6.54
N PHE A 259 9.04 -21.57 5.21
CA PHE A 259 8.79 -22.80 4.45
C PHE A 259 9.97 -23.78 4.51
N LYS A 260 11.21 -23.29 4.33
CA LYS A 260 12.42 -24.12 4.50
C LYS A 260 12.51 -24.74 5.89
N ASN A 261 12.12 -23.98 6.92
CA ASN A 261 12.11 -24.42 8.30
C ASN A 261 10.87 -25.27 8.67
N LYS A 262 9.98 -25.55 7.69
CA LYS A 262 8.75 -26.32 7.87
C LYS A 262 7.79 -25.73 8.92
N THR A 263 7.79 -24.41 9.11
CA THR A 263 6.89 -23.71 10.03
C THR A 263 5.61 -23.23 9.36
N ILE A 264 5.53 -23.29 8.02
CA ILE A 264 4.33 -23.03 7.22
C ILE A 264 4.13 -24.14 6.19
N SER A 265 2.89 -24.32 5.73
CA SER A 265 2.55 -25.29 4.67
C SER A 265 3.00 -24.81 3.28
N SER A 266 3.13 -25.76 2.33
CA SER A 266 3.38 -25.45 0.92
C SER A 266 2.26 -24.61 0.31
N GLU A 267 1.02 -24.94 0.65
CA GLU A 267 -0.16 -24.19 0.19
C GLU A 267 -0.10 -22.71 0.60
N PHE A 268 0.20 -22.43 1.87
CA PHE A 268 0.35 -21.06 2.35
C PHE A 268 1.48 -20.32 1.61
N PHE A 269 2.64 -20.98 1.43
CA PHE A 269 3.78 -20.39 0.73
C PHE A 269 3.44 -20.06 -0.74
N GLU A 270 2.80 -20.99 -1.46
CA GLU A 270 2.39 -20.81 -2.85
C GLU A 270 1.37 -19.67 -3.01
N GLU A 271 0.35 -19.62 -2.13
CA GLU A 271 -0.63 -18.56 -2.14
C GLU A 271 0.00 -17.19 -1.84
N LYS A 272 0.95 -17.15 -0.90
CA LYS A 272 1.71 -15.93 -0.62
C LYS A 272 2.53 -15.48 -1.83
N ALA A 273 3.22 -16.41 -2.49
CA ALA A 273 4.00 -16.12 -3.70
C ALA A 273 3.11 -15.59 -4.86
N LYS A 274 1.93 -16.19 -5.08
CA LYS A 274 0.96 -15.72 -6.08
C LYS A 274 0.49 -14.28 -5.76
N THR A 275 0.18 -14.01 -4.50
CA THR A 275 -0.28 -12.69 -4.05
C THR A 275 0.78 -11.61 -4.30
N ILE A 276 2.04 -11.90 -3.99
CA ILE A 276 3.17 -10.98 -4.20
C ILE A 276 3.45 -10.79 -5.69
N THR A 277 3.42 -11.88 -6.48
CA THR A 277 3.55 -11.82 -7.94
C THR A 277 2.46 -10.93 -8.55
N HIS A 278 1.22 -11.06 -8.09
CA HIS A 278 0.12 -10.20 -8.54
C HIS A 278 0.40 -8.73 -8.22
N PHE A 279 0.85 -8.42 -7.00
CA PHE A 279 1.18 -7.05 -6.61
C PHE A 279 2.27 -6.45 -7.51
N ILE A 280 3.39 -7.15 -7.69
CA ILE A 280 4.53 -6.66 -8.48
C ILE A 280 4.16 -6.51 -9.97
N ASN A 281 3.31 -7.39 -10.50
CA ASN A 281 2.96 -7.36 -11.92
C ASN A 281 1.86 -6.35 -12.26
N PHE A 282 0.86 -6.16 -11.38
CA PHE A 282 -0.35 -5.41 -11.73
C PHE A 282 -0.59 -4.17 -10.87
N ILE A 283 0.00 -4.09 -9.68
CA ILE A 283 -0.21 -2.97 -8.77
C ILE A 283 0.99 -2.03 -8.77
N LEU A 284 2.21 -2.55 -8.59
CA LEU A 284 3.41 -1.73 -8.58
C LEU A 284 3.51 -0.80 -9.81
N PRO A 285 3.24 -1.23 -11.06
CA PRO A 285 3.35 -0.34 -12.23
C PRO A 285 2.46 0.92 -12.18
N ARG A 286 1.47 0.98 -11.30
CA ARG A 286 0.60 2.16 -11.16
C ARG A 286 1.37 3.42 -10.72
N TYR A 287 2.51 3.25 -10.04
CA TYR A 287 3.37 4.38 -9.66
C TYR A 287 3.82 5.22 -10.85
N MET A 288 3.91 4.63 -12.05
CA MET A 288 4.37 5.31 -13.27
C MET A 288 3.43 6.46 -13.67
N GLY A 289 2.11 6.29 -13.47
CA GLY A 289 1.14 7.35 -13.70
C GLY A 289 1.36 8.54 -12.76
N HIS A 290 1.60 8.26 -11.49
CA HIS A 290 1.92 9.29 -10.49
C HIS A 290 3.24 9.99 -10.80
N PHE A 291 4.28 9.24 -11.17
CA PHE A 291 5.56 9.80 -11.59
C PHE A 291 5.42 10.74 -12.79
N ALA A 292 4.66 10.32 -13.81
CA ALA A 292 4.38 11.15 -14.98
C ALA A 292 3.68 12.47 -14.63
N SER A 293 2.71 12.44 -13.69
CA SER A 293 2.04 13.65 -13.19
C SER A 293 3.01 14.58 -12.47
N ILE A 294 3.88 14.05 -11.60
CA ILE A 294 4.91 14.82 -10.88
C ILE A 294 5.87 15.49 -11.86
N ALA A 295 6.33 14.76 -12.86
CA ALA A 295 7.26 15.27 -13.87
C ALA A 295 6.60 16.34 -14.76
N ALA A 296 5.36 16.13 -15.21
CA ALA A 296 4.65 17.09 -16.06
C ALA A 296 4.38 18.42 -15.34
N ALA A 297 4.09 18.38 -14.04
CA ALA A 297 3.85 19.60 -13.27
C ALA A 297 5.09 20.46 -13.02
N SER A 298 6.31 19.91 -13.26
CA SER A 298 7.58 20.64 -13.10
C SER A 298 7.97 21.44 -14.36
N CYS A 299 7.27 21.26 -15.49
CA CYS A 299 7.45 22.01 -16.72
C CYS A 299 6.63 23.30 -16.72
#